data_f9bd866933ba74a6608eb2806c6855c9
#
_entry.id   f9bd866933ba74a6608eb2806c6855c9
#
_cell.length_a   1.000
_cell.length_b   1.000
_cell.length_c   1.000
_cell.angle_alpha   90.00
_cell.angle_beta   90.00
_cell.angle_gamma   90.00
#
_symmetry.space_group_name_H-M   'P 1'
#
loop_
_entity.id
_entity.type
_entity.pdbx_description
1 polymer ?
#
loop_
_entity_poly.entity_id
_entity_poly.type
_entity_poly.pdbx_seq_one_letter_code
_entity_poly.pdbx_strand_id
1 'polypeptide(L)'
;IHNGRRTHVPDSIVKIDPPYEFLDSTRYKQTGHTVSKQLVQLFTVMQVVEYQTPEFRDMLKDKRVHAAFPGGLKDEVTYDGSVKAFAYMLNNDLNVSVAKTSGFIKEVTGGKLDLSTGFISNLTKEFSTKSQPERDNVFNELLASPYMNVDFTFGRMNGKQTTVLVCVAGDKILYQGKKKKGAEGIEGSPVPLFSGTIVSDHERVFLDKGKRHQECLTHVKRYSKGASELEPDKKWSEMIQEWISRAVHARNESRREELDAVKNAAKLEKEFHDILETARKEFEYEPPEDNLKDGYNLFKRIYEAPDDYTLFLNDITIPPTNNDAERAGRKFKRKAHQVMAFRSQEYVEYYCDGLTVIQSLKAQGLNVYDRIAEIFRRQTPKKKTSDERSRKLCQEKTA
;
A
#
# COMPACT_ATOMS: atom_id res chain seq x y z
N ILE A 1 -5.23 -8.64 -31.83
CA ILE A 1 -6.19 -9.19 -30.87
C ILE A 1 -7.16 -8.07 -30.56
N HIS A 2 -8.36 -8.08 -31.14
CA HIS A 2 -9.44 -7.19 -30.74
C HIS A 2 -9.84 -7.56 -29.30
N ASN A 3 -9.49 -6.73 -28.31
CA ASN A 3 -10.12 -6.74 -27.00
C ASN A 3 -11.59 -6.30 -27.18
N GLY A 4 -12.44 -7.25 -27.61
CA GLY A 4 -13.88 -7.05 -27.67
C GLY A 4 -14.41 -6.65 -26.30
N ARG A 5 -15.40 -5.73 -26.27
CA ARG A 5 -16.11 -5.40 -25.02
C ARG A 5 -16.70 -6.69 -24.45
N ARG A 6 -16.54 -6.90 -23.15
CA ARG A 6 -17.11 -8.07 -22.47
C ARG A 6 -18.63 -7.99 -22.52
N THR A 7 -19.27 -9.12 -22.84
CA THR A 7 -20.73 -9.25 -22.71
C THR A 7 -21.11 -9.41 -21.24
N HIS A 8 -22.27 -8.91 -20.88
CA HIS A 8 -22.85 -8.99 -19.55
C HIS A 8 -24.09 -9.90 -19.57
N VAL A 9 -24.45 -10.44 -18.41
CA VAL A 9 -25.77 -11.06 -18.23
C VAL A 9 -26.79 -9.93 -18.25
N PRO A 10 -27.78 -9.95 -19.16
CA PRO A 10 -28.74 -8.85 -19.27
C PRO A 10 -29.75 -8.88 -18.14
N ASP A 11 -30.03 -7.72 -17.52
CA ASP A 11 -31.11 -7.54 -16.54
C ASP A 11 -32.50 -7.58 -17.22
N SER A 12 -32.57 -7.19 -18.49
CA SER A 12 -33.79 -7.24 -19.31
C SER A 12 -33.45 -7.49 -20.77
N ILE A 13 -34.38 -8.13 -21.47
CA ILE A 13 -34.28 -8.38 -22.90
C ILE A 13 -35.47 -7.68 -23.58
N VAL A 14 -35.15 -6.73 -24.46
CA VAL A 14 -36.13 -6.05 -25.31
C VAL A 14 -36.08 -6.72 -26.69
N LYS A 15 -37.18 -7.32 -27.12
CA LYS A 15 -37.33 -7.85 -28.48
C LYS A 15 -37.73 -6.72 -29.41
N ILE A 16 -37.06 -6.62 -30.52
CA ILE A 16 -37.36 -5.63 -31.58
C ILE A 16 -38.08 -6.37 -32.67
N ASP A 17 -39.29 -5.94 -33.02
CA ASP A 17 -40.01 -6.49 -34.12
C ASP A 17 -39.35 -6.11 -35.46
N PRO A 18 -39.30 -7.05 -36.41
CA PRO A 18 -38.72 -6.74 -37.72
C PRO A 18 -39.54 -5.68 -38.46
N PRO A 19 -38.89 -4.88 -39.29
CA PRO A 19 -39.60 -3.97 -40.22
C PRO A 19 -40.61 -4.73 -41.06
N TYR A 20 -41.72 -4.10 -41.40
CA TYR A 20 -42.83 -4.71 -42.16
C TYR A 20 -42.35 -5.35 -43.47
N GLU A 21 -41.36 -4.78 -44.16
CA GLU A 21 -40.78 -5.29 -45.39
C GLU A 21 -40.14 -6.69 -45.23
N PHE A 22 -39.71 -7.05 -44.01
CA PHE A 22 -39.11 -8.38 -43.76
C PHE A 22 -40.17 -9.49 -43.59
N LEU A 23 -41.45 -9.13 -43.56
CA LEU A 23 -42.55 -10.09 -43.53
C LEU A 23 -42.90 -10.67 -44.93
N ASP A 24 -42.35 -10.09 -46.00
CA ASP A 24 -42.48 -10.64 -47.36
C ASP A 24 -41.68 -11.93 -47.46
N SER A 25 -42.37 -13.06 -47.32
CA SER A 25 -41.79 -14.42 -47.35
C SER A 25 -41.23 -14.83 -48.73
N THR A 26 -41.56 -14.09 -49.80
CA THR A 26 -41.02 -14.30 -51.13
C THR A 26 -39.60 -13.77 -51.28
N ARG A 27 -39.24 -12.75 -50.48
CA ARG A 27 -37.94 -12.10 -50.53
C ARG A 27 -37.09 -12.38 -49.35
N TYR A 28 -37.66 -12.56 -48.12
CA TYR A 28 -36.92 -12.72 -46.89
C TYR A 28 -37.26 -14.04 -46.18
N LYS A 29 -36.23 -14.75 -45.71
CA LYS A 29 -36.38 -15.97 -44.91
C LYS A 29 -35.54 -15.84 -43.62
N GLN A 30 -36.19 -16.17 -42.51
CA GLN A 30 -35.47 -16.20 -41.22
C GLN A 30 -34.37 -17.23 -41.24
N THR A 31 -33.17 -16.83 -40.79
CA THR A 31 -31.98 -17.71 -40.74
C THR A 31 -31.93 -18.58 -39.50
N GLY A 32 -32.80 -18.37 -38.52
CA GLY A 32 -32.76 -19.00 -37.19
C GLY A 32 -31.73 -18.41 -36.24
N HIS A 33 -30.90 -17.45 -36.68
CA HIS A 33 -29.94 -16.76 -35.84
C HIS A 33 -30.53 -15.48 -35.26
N THR A 34 -30.22 -15.22 -33.99
CA THR A 34 -30.57 -13.96 -33.31
C THR A 34 -29.34 -13.06 -33.22
N VAL A 35 -29.46 -11.84 -33.67
CA VAL A 35 -28.44 -10.80 -33.47
C VAL A 35 -28.81 -10.00 -32.22
N SER A 36 -27.91 -9.90 -31.28
CA SER A 36 -28.12 -9.11 -30.06
C SER A 36 -27.03 -8.08 -29.86
N LYS A 37 -27.43 -6.94 -29.30
CA LYS A 37 -26.55 -5.85 -28.87
C LYS A 37 -26.93 -5.45 -27.45
N GLN A 38 -25.96 -5.11 -26.63
CA GLN A 38 -26.17 -4.70 -25.24
C GLN A 38 -25.92 -3.20 -25.08
N LEU A 39 -26.83 -2.52 -24.40
CA LEU A 39 -26.64 -1.18 -23.87
C LEU A 39 -26.42 -1.29 -22.37
N VAL A 40 -25.27 -0.86 -21.90
CA VAL A 40 -24.93 -0.84 -20.47
C VAL A 40 -25.12 0.57 -19.93
N GLN A 41 -25.96 0.72 -18.90
CA GLN A 41 -26.26 2.00 -18.24
C GLN A 41 -25.83 1.94 -16.78
N LEU A 42 -25.38 3.07 -16.25
CA LEU A 42 -25.01 3.23 -14.82
C LEU A 42 -25.99 4.19 -14.16
N PHE A 43 -26.61 3.76 -13.08
CA PHE A 43 -27.50 4.57 -12.27
C PHE A 43 -26.94 4.66 -10.84
N THR A 44 -26.94 5.86 -10.26
CA THR A 44 -26.63 6.05 -8.84
C THR A 44 -27.95 6.09 -8.06
N VAL A 45 -28.13 5.13 -7.15
CA VAL A 45 -29.31 5.06 -6.28
C VAL A 45 -28.92 5.44 -4.86
N MET A 46 -29.63 6.41 -4.29
CA MET A 46 -29.54 6.80 -2.88
C MET A 46 -30.82 6.34 -2.15
N GLN A 47 -30.66 5.60 -1.06
CA GLN A 47 -31.76 5.17 -0.21
C GLN A 47 -31.71 5.94 1.10
N VAL A 48 -32.84 6.50 1.52
CA VAL A 48 -33.05 7.11 2.84
C VAL A 48 -34.07 6.28 3.59
N VAL A 49 -33.70 5.83 4.79
CA VAL A 49 -34.58 5.08 5.69
C VAL A 49 -34.83 5.94 6.93
N GLU A 50 -36.07 6.28 7.20
CA GLU A 50 -36.48 7.03 8.38
C GLU A 50 -37.01 6.08 9.44
N TYR A 51 -36.47 6.16 10.64
CA TYR A 51 -36.90 5.41 11.80
C TYR A 51 -37.71 6.33 12.71
N GLN A 52 -38.93 6.00 13.01
CA GLN A 52 -39.85 6.77 13.84
C GLN A 52 -40.25 5.99 15.09
N THR A 53 -40.37 6.67 16.23
CA THR A 53 -40.88 6.13 17.47
C THR A 53 -41.65 7.21 18.23
N PRO A 54 -42.81 6.89 18.92
CA PRO A 54 -43.49 7.85 19.77
C PRO A 54 -42.62 8.24 20.98
N GLU A 55 -42.72 9.50 21.39
CA GLU A 55 -42.13 10.02 22.62
C GLU A 55 -43.16 9.94 23.75
N PHE A 56 -42.70 9.52 24.92
CA PHE A 56 -43.50 9.43 26.14
C PHE A 56 -42.90 10.34 27.24
N ARG A 57 -43.72 10.80 28.17
CA ARG A 57 -43.28 11.48 29.38
C ARG A 57 -43.32 10.52 30.55
N ASP A 58 -42.20 10.22 31.17
CA ASP A 58 -42.11 9.51 32.43
C ASP A 58 -42.59 10.44 33.55
N MET A 59 -43.79 10.23 34.03
CA MET A 59 -44.41 11.10 35.03
C MET A 59 -43.77 10.99 36.42
N LEU A 60 -43.00 9.92 36.68
CA LEU A 60 -42.28 9.75 37.94
C LEU A 60 -40.94 10.48 37.96
N LYS A 61 -40.28 10.53 36.81
CA LYS A 61 -38.92 11.12 36.67
C LYS A 61 -38.92 12.47 35.95
N ASP A 62 -40.08 12.91 35.50
CA ASP A 62 -40.29 14.10 34.68
C ASP A 62 -39.33 14.19 33.49
N LYS A 63 -39.18 13.08 32.79
CA LYS A 63 -38.28 12.95 31.64
C LYS A 63 -39.03 12.47 30.41
N ARG A 64 -38.62 12.97 29.24
CA ARG A 64 -39.05 12.44 27.95
C ARG A 64 -38.27 11.17 27.64
N VAL A 65 -38.95 10.15 27.20
CA VAL A 65 -38.37 8.86 26.85
C VAL A 65 -38.97 8.35 25.54
N HIS A 66 -38.21 7.63 24.80
CA HIS A 66 -38.64 6.99 23.57
C HIS A 66 -37.94 5.63 23.45
N ALA A 67 -38.43 4.77 22.54
CA ALA A 67 -37.78 3.50 22.24
C ALA A 67 -36.34 3.75 21.68
N ALA A 68 -35.46 2.79 21.95
CA ALA A 68 -34.07 2.89 21.42
C ALA A 68 -34.09 2.72 19.91
N PHE A 69 -33.40 3.60 19.23
CA PHE A 69 -33.12 3.47 17.81
C PHE A 69 -32.03 2.38 17.54
N PRO A 70 -32.02 1.77 16.33
CA PRO A 70 -30.98 0.82 15.97
C PRO A 70 -29.57 1.37 16.23
N GLY A 71 -28.65 0.49 16.62
CA GLY A 71 -27.29 0.89 16.99
C GLY A 71 -26.59 1.68 15.89
N GLY A 72 -26.00 2.84 16.23
CA GLY A 72 -25.31 3.73 15.29
C GLY A 72 -26.10 4.97 14.87
N LEU A 73 -27.43 5.00 15.06
CA LEU A 73 -28.24 6.19 14.83
C LEU A 73 -28.21 7.09 16.08
N LYS A 74 -27.37 8.12 16.06
CA LYS A 74 -27.22 9.07 17.19
C LYS A 74 -27.69 10.47 16.86
N ASP A 75 -27.59 10.85 15.58
CA ASP A 75 -27.91 12.16 15.08
C ASP A 75 -29.17 12.10 14.22
N GLU A 76 -29.81 13.25 13.98
CA GLU A 76 -31.00 13.36 13.12
C GLU A 76 -30.75 12.80 11.72
N VAL A 77 -29.52 12.96 11.20
CA VAL A 77 -29.06 12.38 9.93
C VAL A 77 -27.76 11.63 10.16
N THR A 78 -27.77 10.34 9.91
CA THR A 78 -26.58 9.49 10.01
C THR A 78 -26.25 8.93 8.63
N TYR A 79 -25.04 9.19 8.15
CA TYR A 79 -24.54 8.60 6.92
C TYR A 79 -24.00 7.19 7.18
N ASP A 80 -24.52 6.20 6.43
CA ASP A 80 -24.04 4.82 6.48
C ASP A 80 -22.60 4.68 6.03
N GLY A 81 -21.98 3.53 6.37
CA GLY A 81 -20.63 3.18 5.96
C GLY A 81 -20.41 3.23 4.44
N SER A 82 -21.44 2.97 3.62
CA SER A 82 -21.37 3.05 2.17
C SER A 82 -21.11 4.48 1.65
N VAL A 83 -21.83 5.47 2.18
CA VAL A 83 -21.62 6.90 1.86
C VAL A 83 -20.23 7.34 2.30
N LYS A 84 -19.83 6.96 3.52
CA LYS A 84 -18.51 7.27 4.06
C LYS A 84 -17.39 6.62 3.25
N ALA A 85 -17.52 5.35 2.88
CA ALA A 85 -16.55 4.64 2.04
C ALA A 85 -16.40 5.28 0.66
N PHE A 86 -17.49 5.68 0.03
CA PHE A 86 -17.46 6.33 -1.28
C PHE A 86 -16.68 7.65 -1.23
N ALA A 87 -17.03 8.53 -0.29
CA ALA A 87 -16.33 9.80 -0.12
C ALA A 87 -14.85 9.61 0.30
N TYR A 88 -14.60 8.66 1.20
CA TYR A 88 -13.28 8.35 1.69
C TYR A 88 -12.36 7.82 0.58
N MET A 89 -12.83 6.89 -0.25
CA MET A 89 -12.05 6.33 -1.35
C MET A 89 -11.73 7.37 -2.42
N LEU A 90 -12.69 8.21 -2.79
CA LEU A 90 -12.43 9.33 -3.72
C LEU A 90 -11.28 10.21 -3.21
N ASN A 91 -11.30 10.58 -1.92
CA ASN A 91 -10.29 11.47 -1.36
C ASN A 91 -8.96 10.77 -1.05
N ASN A 92 -8.97 9.59 -0.41
CA ASN A 92 -7.76 8.97 0.14
C ASN A 92 -7.12 7.94 -0.78
N ASP A 93 -7.88 7.22 -1.59
CA ASP A 93 -7.34 6.22 -2.53
C ASP A 93 -7.13 6.80 -3.93
N LEU A 94 -8.13 7.52 -4.45
CA LEU A 94 -8.09 8.12 -5.78
C LEU A 94 -7.45 9.52 -5.81
N ASN A 95 -7.08 10.05 -4.65
CA ASN A 95 -6.42 11.35 -4.49
C ASN A 95 -7.22 12.54 -5.05
N VAL A 96 -8.56 12.45 -5.07
CA VAL A 96 -9.43 13.59 -5.42
C VAL A 96 -9.40 14.60 -4.27
N SER A 97 -9.31 15.91 -4.56
CA SER A 97 -9.34 16.91 -3.50
C SER A 97 -10.69 16.90 -2.77
N VAL A 98 -10.70 17.31 -1.50
CA VAL A 98 -11.91 17.33 -0.66
C VAL A 98 -13.06 18.10 -1.32
N ALA A 99 -12.78 19.29 -1.87
CA ALA A 99 -13.79 20.11 -2.56
C ALA A 99 -14.34 19.40 -3.82
N LYS A 100 -13.47 18.79 -4.63
CA LYS A 100 -13.90 18.03 -5.81
C LYS A 100 -14.68 16.77 -5.43
N THR A 101 -14.33 16.10 -4.32
CA THR A 101 -15.07 14.95 -3.79
C THR A 101 -16.50 15.36 -3.42
N SER A 102 -16.67 16.47 -2.68
CA SER A 102 -17.99 17.01 -2.33
C SER A 102 -18.80 17.34 -3.58
N GLY A 103 -18.23 18.11 -4.51
CA GLY A 103 -18.90 18.48 -5.76
C GLY A 103 -19.32 17.27 -6.60
N PHE A 104 -18.41 16.31 -6.80
CA PHE A 104 -18.70 15.10 -7.56
C PHE A 104 -19.86 14.28 -6.94
N ILE A 105 -19.85 14.08 -5.61
CA ILE A 105 -20.93 13.35 -4.93
C ILE A 105 -22.25 14.08 -5.11
N LYS A 106 -22.28 15.40 -4.97
CA LYS A 106 -23.47 16.21 -5.19
C LYS A 106 -24.01 16.06 -6.62
N GLU A 107 -23.14 16.10 -7.62
CA GLU A 107 -23.52 15.96 -9.04
C GLU A 107 -24.11 14.57 -9.35
N VAL A 108 -23.41 13.48 -8.96
CA VAL A 108 -23.86 12.11 -9.27
C VAL A 108 -25.12 11.71 -8.53
N THR A 109 -25.48 12.42 -7.46
CA THR A 109 -26.73 12.19 -6.70
C THR A 109 -27.84 13.17 -7.08
N GLY A 110 -27.64 13.97 -8.12
CA GLY A 110 -28.62 14.99 -8.53
C GLY A 110 -28.92 16.04 -7.44
N GLY A 111 -27.90 16.39 -6.65
CA GLY A 111 -28.00 17.37 -5.56
C GLY A 111 -28.61 16.82 -4.25
N LYS A 112 -29.00 15.54 -4.20
CA LYS A 112 -29.62 14.93 -3.01
C LYS A 112 -28.66 14.70 -1.85
N LEU A 113 -27.36 14.55 -2.12
CA LEU A 113 -26.33 14.34 -1.10
C LEU A 113 -25.28 15.44 -1.20
N ASP A 114 -25.30 16.35 -0.23
CA ASP A 114 -24.36 17.48 -0.13
C ASP A 114 -23.50 17.30 1.13
N LEU A 115 -22.32 16.70 0.96
CA LEU A 115 -21.38 16.43 2.05
C LEU A 115 -20.45 17.63 2.26
N SER A 116 -20.39 18.16 3.47
CA SER A 116 -19.47 19.24 3.78
C SER A 116 -17.99 18.82 3.65
N THR A 117 -17.12 19.74 3.31
CA THR A 117 -15.68 19.53 3.23
C THR A 117 -15.09 19.11 4.58
N GLY A 118 -15.63 19.63 5.69
CA GLY A 118 -15.28 19.23 7.05
C GLY A 118 -15.61 17.77 7.33
N PHE A 119 -16.81 17.32 6.94
CA PHE A 119 -17.21 15.92 7.06
C PHE A 119 -16.23 15.00 6.31
N ILE A 120 -15.96 15.27 5.03
CA ILE A 120 -15.06 14.45 4.21
C ILE A 120 -13.63 14.41 4.82
N SER A 121 -13.12 15.55 5.30
CA SER A 121 -11.80 15.61 5.94
C SER A 121 -11.73 14.77 7.22
N ASN A 122 -12.81 14.75 8.01
CA ASN A 122 -12.88 13.98 9.26
C ASN A 122 -12.96 12.47 9.05
N LEU A 123 -13.38 12.00 7.87
CA LEU A 123 -13.42 10.56 7.55
C LEU A 123 -12.04 9.91 7.66
N THR A 124 -10.95 10.63 7.35
CA THR A 124 -9.59 10.09 7.45
C THR A 124 -9.25 9.76 8.91
N LYS A 125 -9.59 10.62 9.85
CA LYS A 125 -9.41 10.38 11.30
C LYS A 125 -10.34 9.27 11.81
N GLU A 126 -11.63 9.30 11.41
CA GLU A 126 -12.59 8.26 11.80
C GLU A 126 -12.13 6.89 11.33
N PHE A 127 -11.70 6.78 10.08
CA PHE A 127 -11.20 5.53 9.51
C PHE A 127 -9.95 5.02 10.21
N SER A 128 -8.96 5.89 10.46
CA SER A 128 -7.77 5.56 11.24
C SER A 128 -8.13 4.93 12.59
N THR A 129 -9.08 5.53 13.30
CA THR A 129 -9.51 5.00 14.61
C THR A 129 -10.19 3.63 14.51
N LYS A 130 -11.09 3.45 13.53
CA LYS A 130 -11.89 2.23 13.37
C LYS A 130 -11.14 1.06 12.77
N SER A 131 -10.09 1.34 11.99
CA SER A 131 -9.27 0.33 11.30
C SER A 131 -8.05 -0.13 12.11
N GLN A 132 -7.98 0.20 13.40
CA GLN A 132 -6.87 -0.26 14.27
C GLN A 132 -6.69 -1.79 14.24
N PRO A 133 -7.74 -2.63 14.31
CA PRO A 133 -7.56 -4.09 14.28
C PRO A 133 -6.90 -4.60 12.99
N GLU A 134 -7.24 -4.03 11.85
CA GLU A 134 -6.62 -4.40 10.57
C GLU A 134 -5.13 -4.04 10.54
N ARG A 135 -4.77 -2.88 11.08
CA ARG A 135 -3.36 -2.46 11.14
C ARG A 135 -2.54 -3.30 12.11
N ASP A 136 -3.12 -3.65 13.26
CA ASP A 136 -2.48 -4.54 14.23
C ASP A 136 -2.25 -5.93 13.63
N ASN A 137 -3.20 -6.42 12.83
CA ASN A 137 -3.03 -7.67 12.09
C ASN A 137 -1.88 -7.58 11.07
N VAL A 138 -1.84 -6.53 10.22
CA VAL A 138 -0.75 -6.31 9.27
C VAL A 138 0.60 -6.21 9.97
N PHE A 139 0.67 -5.52 11.11
CA PHE A 139 1.88 -5.40 11.91
C PHE A 139 2.38 -6.78 12.39
N ASN A 140 1.50 -7.60 12.94
CA ASN A 140 1.83 -8.95 13.42
C ASN A 140 2.23 -9.89 12.28
N GLU A 141 1.53 -9.82 11.15
CA GLU A 141 1.86 -10.61 9.96
C GLU A 141 3.22 -10.22 9.35
N LEU A 142 3.60 -8.95 9.40
CA LEU A 142 4.94 -8.50 9.02
C LEU A 142 6.00 -9.10 9.95
N LEU A 143 5.78 -9.11 11.26
CA LEU A 143 6.71 -9.72 12.20
C LEU A 143 6.88 -11.23 11.99
N ALA A 144 5.84 -11.92 11.54
CA ALA A 144 5.87 -13.35 11.25
C ALA A 144 6.45 -13.70 9.87
N SER A 145 6.74 -12.70 9.03
CA SER A 145 7.23 -12.91 7.67
C SER A 145 8.73 -13.30 7.66
N PRO A 146 9.19 -14.10 6.69
CA PRO A 146 10.61 -14.48 6.61
C PRO A 146 11.52 -13.32 6.19
N TYR A 147 10.98 -12.34 5.48
CA TYR A 147 11.67 -11.12 5.07
C TYR A 147 10.74 -9.91 5.17
N MET A 148 11.32 -8.73 5.22
CA MET A 148 10.59 -7.46 5.17
C MET A 148 11.38 -6.43 4.37
N ASN A 149 10.77 -5.92 3.30
CA ASN A 149 11.26 -4.75 2.58
C ASN A 149 10.97 -3.49 3.38
N VAL A 150 11.95 -2.63 3.57
CA VAL A 150 11.79 -1.36 4.31
C VAL A 150 12.38 -0.19 3.55
N ASP A 151 11.68 0.94 3.59
CA ASP A 151 12.13 2.19 2.94
C ASP A 151 11.54 3.40 3.64
N PHE A 152 12.21 4.55 3.51
CA PHE A 152 11.67 5.84 3.89
C PHE A 152 11.23 6.64 2.66
N THR A 153 10.02 7.16 2.72
CA THR A 153 9.53 8.14 1.75
C THR A 153 9.18 9.46 2.44
N PHE A 154 9.06 10.53 1.66
CA PHE A 154 8.96 11.89 2.20
C PHE A 154 7.80 12.65 1.60
N GLY A 155 7.23 13.57 2.40
CA GLY A 155 6.27 14.57 1.99
C GLY A 155 6.61 15.93 2.59
N ARG A 156 5.74 16.91 2.35
CA ARG A 156 5.84 18.24 2.97
C ARG A 156 4.70 18.45 3.96
N MET A 157 5.01 19.11 5.08
CA MET A 157 4.06 19.47 6.12
C MET A 157 4.44 20.86 6.64
N ASN A 158 3.58 21.86 6.42
CA ASN A 158 3.81 23.22 6.88
C ASN A 158 5.24 23.75 6.59
N GLY A 159 5.69 23.58 5.33
CA GLY A 159 7.03 24.00 4.89
C GLY A 159 8.20 23.11 5.34
N LYS A 160 7.96 22.12 6.21
CA LYS A 160 8.97 21.16 6.69
C LYS A 160 8.78 19.82 5.99
N GLN A 161 9.84 19.00 5.99
CA GLN A 161 9.76 17.61 5.54
C GLN A 161 9.08 16.75 6.60
N THR A 162 8.17 15.87 6.19
CA THR A 162 7.67 14.76 6.99
C THR A 162 8.16 13.45 6.37
N THR A 163 8.34 12.44 7.18
CA THR A 163 8.86 11.13 6.80
C THR A 163 7.76 10.08 6.93
N VAL A 164 7.76 9.09 6.06
CA VAL A 164 6.91 7.91 6.18
C VAL A 164 7.79 6.67 6.04
N LEU A 165 7.75 5.81 7.06
CA LEU A 165 8.32 4.47 7.00
C LEU A 165 7.33 3.56 6.26
N VAL A 166 7.86 2.78 5.34
CA VAL A 166 7.11 1.77 4.56
C VAL A 166 7.73 0.42 4.83
N CYS A 167 6.91 -0.55 5.26
CA CYS A 167 7.30 -1.94 5.46
C CYS A 167 6.42 -2.84 4.59
N VAL A 168 7.02 -3.77 3.85
CA VAL A 168 6.30 -4.64 2.90
C VAL A 168 6.84 -6.07 2.97
N ALA A 169 5.92 -7.04 3.07
CA ALA A 169 6.21 -8.45 2.86
C ALA A 169 5.04 -9.11 2.10
N GLY A 170 5.23 -9.34 0.81
CA GLY A 170 4.16 -9.85 -0.06
C GLY A 170 2.96 -8.91 -0.13
N ASP A 171 1.80 -9.36 0.35
CA ASP A 171 0.53 -8.62 0.39
C ASP A 171 0.35 -7.77 1.67
N LYS A 172 1.28 -7.83 2.62
CA LYS A 172 1.27 -7.04 3.86
C LYS A 172 2.04 -5.74 3.63
N ILE A 173 1.34 -4.62 3.73
CA ILE A 173 1.91 -3.30 3.45
C ILE A 173 1.56 -2.36 4.59
N LEU A 174 2.57 -1.89 5.32
CA LEU A 174 2.43 -0.96 6.43
C LEU A 174 3.05 0.39 6.09
N TYR A 175 2.31 1.46 6.38
CA TYR A 175 2.81 2.83 6.33
C TYR A 175 2.73 3.45 7.72
N GLN A 176 3.79 4.11 8.15
CA GLN A 176 3.78 4.87 9.40
C GLN A 176 4.34 6.27 9.20
N GLY A 177 3.53 7.27 9.51
CA GLY A 177 3.98 8.67 9.55
C GLY A 177 4.98 8.88 10.67
N LYS A 178 6.14 9.48 10.34
CA LYS A 178 7.24 9.76 11.27
C LYS A 178 7.70 11.20 11.11
N LYS A 179 8.24 11.78 12.17
CA LYS A 179 8.79 13.14 12.11
C LYS A 179 10.12 13.21 11.37
N LYS A 180 10.96 12.18 11.57
CA LYS A 180 12.31 12.07 11.00
C LYS A 180 12.59 10.63 10.55
N LYS A 181 13.63 10.44 9.77
CA LYS A 181 14.24 9.13 9.52
C LYS A 181 15.26 8.77 10.63
N GLY A 182 15.89 7.62 10.51
CA GLY A 182 16.83 7.14 11.50
C GLY A 182 16.16 6.41 12.67
N ALA A 183 16.80 6.38 13.83
CA ALA A 183 16.30 5.63 15.00
C ALA A 183 14.88 6.04 15.42
N GLU A 184 14.60 7.34 15.50
CA GLU A 184 13.23 7.84 15.76
C GLU A 184 12.23 7.42 14.67
N GLY A 185 12.69 7.26 13.43
CA GLY A 185 11.86 6.89 12.29
C GLY A 185 11.38 5.44 12.31
N ILE A 186 12.08 4.55 13.00
CA ILE A 186 11.71 3.14 13.13
C ILE A 186 11.05 2.80 14.48
N GLU A 187 11.06 3.72 15.43
CA GLU A 187 10.46 3.51 16.75
C GLU A 187 8.96 3.20 16.65
N GLY A 188 8.49 2.17 17.39
CA GLY A 188 7.10 1.73 17.35
C GLY A 188 6.66 1.10 16.02
N SER A 189 7.60 0.76 15.14
CA SER A 189 7.37 -0.01 13.93
C SER A 189 7.75 -1.49 14.13
N PRO A 190 7.42 -2.39 13.18
CA PRO A 190 7.88 -3.77 13.27
C PRO A 190 9.42 -3.90 13.13
N VAL A 191 10.12 -2.92 12.55
CA VAL A 191 11.56 -3.01 12.21
C VAL A 191 12.45 -3.37 13.42
N PRO A 192 12.35 -2.70 14.60
CA PRO A 192 13.20 -3.05 15.75
C PRO A 192 12.90 -4.42 16.36
N LEU A 193 11.73 -4.99 16.11
CA LEU A 193 11.26 -6.27 16.67
C LEU A 193 11.42 -7.43 15.68
N PHE A 194 11.81 -7.13 14.45
CA PHE A 194 11.86 -8.11 13.38
C PHE A 194 13.06 -9.04 13.50
N SER A 195 12.83 -10.35 13.36
CA SER A 195 13.87 -11.39 13.48
C SER A 195 14.20 -12.09 12.16
N GLY A 196 13.54 -11.72 11.05
CA GLY A 196 13.80 -12.26 9.71
C GLY A 196 14.88 -11.49 8.96
N THR A 197 14.82 -11.56 7.62
CA THR A 197 15.74 -10.81 6.73
C THR A 197 15.17 -9.45 6.40
N ILE A 198 15.87 -8.36 6.71
CA ILE A 198 15.57 -7.01 6.24
C ILE A 198 16.09 -6.84 4.80
N VAL A 199 15.28 -6.29 3.92
CA VAL A 199 15.67 -5.91 2.55
C VAL A 199 15.52 -4.39 2.42
N SER A 200 16.62 -3.68 2.22
CA SER A 200 16.58 -2.23 2.13
C SER A 200 17.63 -1.68 1.16
N ASP A 201 17.58 -0.37 0.93
CA ASP A 201 18.75 0.35 0.45
C ASP A 201 19.77 0.49 1.59
N HIS A 202 20.93 1.09 1.29
CA HIS A 202 22.02 1.29 2.27
C HIS A 202 21.69 2.39 3.31
N GLU A 203 20.44 2.50 3.78
CA GLU A 203 20.11 3.41 4.88
C GLU A 203 20.57 2.80 6.21
N ARG A 204 21.55 3.45 6.84
CA ARG A 204 22.31 2.96 8.00
C ARG A 204 21.45 2.39 9.13
N VAL A 205 20.24 2.94 9.34
CA VAL A 205 19.37 2.52 10.44
C VAL A 205 18.78 1.11 10.25
N PHE A 206 18.83 0.56 9.04
CA PHE A 206 18.30 -0.77 8.73
C PHE A 206 19.37 -1.86 8.76
N LEU A 207 20.66 -1.52 8.64
CA LEU A 207 21.76 -2.47 8.47
C LEU A 207 21.95 -3.41 9.66
N ASP A 208 21.63 -2.94 10.87
CA ASP A 208 21.76 -3.69 12.13
C ASP A 208 20.42 -4.26 12.62
N LYS A 209 19.39 -4.27 11.76
CA LYS A 209 18.05 -4.78 12.08
C LYS A 209 17.77 -6.12 11.41
N GLY A 210 16.90 -6.91 12.07
CA GLY A 210 16.67 -8.28 11.64
C GLY A 210 17.85 -9.21 12.00
N LYS A 211 17.73 -10.47 11.58
CA LYS A 211 18.81 -11.47 11.74
C LYS A 211 19.81 -11.40 10.59
N ARG A 212 19.36 -11.02 9.41
CA ARG A 212 20.16 -10.87 8.18
C ARG A 212 19.70 -9.62 7.44
N HIS A 213 20.58 -9.10 6.59
CA HIS A 213 20.27 -7.94 5.74
C HIS A 213 20.54 -8.30 4.27
N GLN A 214 19.63 -7.95 3.37
CA GLN A 214 19.81 -8.03 1.92
C GLN A 214 19.81 -6.62 1.35
N GLU A 215 20.91 -6.20 0.77
CA GLU A 215 21.04 -4.93 0.08
C GLU A 215 20.27 -4.91 -1.25
N CYS A 216 19.65 -3.77 -1.56
CA CYS A 216 18.93 -3.59 -2.80
C CYS A 216 19.86 -3.53 -4.02
N LEU A 217 19.88 -4.60 -4.82
CA LEU A 217 20.75 -4.68 -6.00
C LEU A 217 20.41 -3.66 -7.09
N THR A 218 19.20 -3.10 -7.12
CA THR A 218 18.85 -1.99 -8.03
C THR A 218 19.67 -0.75 -7.70
N HIS A 219 19.89 -0.44 -6.44
CA HIS A 219 20.73 0.67 -6.00
C HIS A 219 22.19 0.41 -6.29
N VAL A 220 22.69 -0.80 -6.00
CA VAL A 220 24.06 -1.21 -6.34
C VAL A 220 24.32 -1.05 -7.83
N LYS A 221 23.40 -1.55 -8.69
CA LYS A 221 23.52 -1.42 -10.16
C LYS A 221 23.56 0.03 -10.61
N ARG A 222 22.77 0.90 -9.99
CA ARG A 222 22.76 2.34 -10.33
C ARG A 222 24.06 3.03 -9.91
N TYR A 223 24.59 2.73 -8.73
CA TYR A 223 25.84 3.30 -8.25
C TYR A 223 27.04 2.78 -9.03
N SER A 224 27.07 1.47 -9.35
CA SER A 224 28.15 0.91 -10.19
C SER A 224 28.14 1.47 -11.61
N LYS A 225 26.96 1.82 -12.15
CA LYS A 225 26.89 2.53 -13.43
C LYS A 225 27.54 3.92 -13.34
N GLY A 226 27.25 4.69 -12.28
CA GLY A 226 27.93 5.96 -12.05
C GLY A 226 29.45 5.79 -11.89
N ALA A 227 29.90 4.74 -11.22
CA ALA A 227 31.32 4.43 -11.09
C ALA A 227 31.98 4.10 -12.45
N SER A 228 31.34 3.29 -13.31
CA SER A 228 31.90 2.99 -14.66
C SER A 228 31.95 4.21 -15.57
N GLU A 229 31.08 5.18 -15.42
CA GLU A 229 31.11 6.43 -16.16
C GLU A 229 32.28 7.35 -15.74
N LEU A 230 32.65 7.33 -14.44
CA LEU A 230 33.75 8.14 -13.88
C LEU A 230 35.10 7.46 -14.00
N GLU A 231 35.17 6.15 -13.93
CA GLU A 231 36.39 5.36 -13.96
C GLU A 231 36.29 4.25 -15.03
N PRO A 232 36.30 4.61 -16.34
CA PRO A 232 36.09 3.67 -17.43
C PRO A 232 37.23 2.62 -17.56
N ASP A 233 38.39 2.87 -16.99
CA ASP A 233 39.49 1.92 -16.97
C ASP A 233 39.33 0.78 -15.98
N LYS A 234 38.41 0.92 -15.00
CA LYS A 234 38.12 -0.11 -14.02
C LYS A 234 36.95 -1.00 -14.49
N LYS A 235 37.22 -2.29 -14.61
CA LYS A 235 36.28 -3.29 -15.16
C LYS A 235 35.26 -3.78 -14.14
N TRP A 236 35.59 -3.77 -12.85
CA TRP A 236 34.74 -4.36 -11.81
C TRP A 236 33.32 -3.81 -11.80
N SER A 237 33.16 -2.52 -12.07
CA SER A 237 31.88 -1.82 -12.04
C SER A 237 30.92 -2.26 -13.15
N GLU A 238 31.44 -2.61 -14.33
CA GLU A 238 30.63 -3.21 -15.41
C GLU A 238 30.34 -4.69 -15.11
N MET A 239 31.34 -5.43 -14.63
CA MET A 239 31.19 -6.84 -14.27
C MET A 239 30.09 -7.04 -13.22
N ILE A 240 30.03 -6.19 -12.19
CA ILE A 240 28.98 -6.29 -11.15
C ILE A 240 27.59 -5.97 -11.70
N GLN A 241 27.45 -5.02 -12.64
CA GLN A 241 26.18 -4.71 -13.30
C GLN A 241 25.65 -5.88 -14.12
N GLU A 242 26.53 -6.55 -14.86
CA GLU A 242 26.20 -7.75 -15.64
C GLU A 242 25.82 -8.91 -14.72
N TRP A 243 26.61 -9.13 -13.67
CA TRP A 243 26.34 -10.16 -12.69
C TRP A 243 24.97 -9.96 -12.03
N ILE A 244 24.64 -8.75 -11.56
CA ILE A 244 23.33 -8.43 -10.99
C ILE A 244 22.22 -8.78 -11.98
N SER A 245 22.39 -8.44 -13.25
CA SER A 245 21.36 -8.70 -14.27
C SER A 245 21.12 -10.20 -14.46
N ARG A 246 22.21 -11.00 -14.52
CA ARG A 246 22.14 -12.47 -14.66
C ARG A 246 21.58 -13.12 -13.39
N ALA A 247 22.04 -12.72 -12.21
CA ALA A 247 21.59 -13.29 -10.95
C ALA A 247 20.11 -13.03 -10.68
N VAL A 248 19.62 -11.81 -10.94
CA VAL A 248 18.19 -11.48 -10.83
C VAL A 248 17.36 -12.25 -11.86
N HIS A 249 17.85 -12.41 -13.08
CA HIS A 249 17.19 -13.20 -14.12
C HIS A 249 17.08 -14.68 -13.70
N ALA A 250 18.19 -15.29 -13.27
CA ALA A 250 18.23 -16.67 -12.79
C ALA A 250 17.26 -16.91 -11.60
N ARG A 251 17.20 -15.96 -10.66
CA ARG A 251 16.21 -16.01 -9.57
C ARG A 251 14.77 -16.02 -10.08
N ASN A 252 14.46 -15.14 -11.03
CA ASN A 252 13.10 -15.05 -11.55
C ASN A 252 12.68 -16.33 -12.29
N GLU A 253 13.60 -16.99 -13.00
CA GLU A 253 13.37 -18.29 -13.63
C GLU A 253 13.18 -19.39 -12.57
N SER A 254 14.09 -19.44 -11.57
CA SER A 254 14.00 -20.41 -10.48
C SER A 254 12.68 -20.32 -9.71
N ARG A 255 12.16 -19.08 -9.51
CA ARG A 255 10.83 -18.89 -8.91
C ARG A 255 9.68 -19.42 -9.78
N ARG A 256 9.77 -19.28 -11.10
CA ARG A 256 8.76 -19.83 -12.03
C ARG A 256 8.76 -21.35 -12.01
N GLU A 257 9.90 -21.95 -11.71
CA GLU A 257 10.08 -23.38 -11.59
C GLU A 257 9.88 -23.89 -10.15
N GLU A 258 9.43 -23.02 -9.22
CA GLU A 258 9.10 -23.35 -7.83
C GLU A 258 10.28 -23.97 -7.04
N LEU A 259 11.52 -23.55 -7.33
CA LEU A 259 12.71 -23.98 -6.63
C LEU A 259 12.89 -23.22 -5.30
N ASP A 260 13.55 -23.84 -4.33
CA ASP A 260 13.86 -23.22 -3.03
C ASP A 260 15.07 -22.27 -3.08
N ALA A 261 15.98 -22.47 -4.03
CA ALA A 261 17.17 -21.67 -4.26
C ALA A 261 17.34 -21.32 -5.76
N VAL A 262 18.21 -20.36 -6.04
CA VAL A 262 18.53 -19.96 -7.42
C VAL A 262 19.34 -21.04 -8.11
N LYS A 263 19.01 -21.38 -9.36
CA LYS A 263 19.81 -22.28 -10.20
C LYS A 263 21.26 -21.79 -10.29
N ASN A 264 22.20 -22.70 -10.08
CA ASN A 264 23.62 -22.39 -10.09
C ASN A 264 24.06 -21.34 -9.06
N ALA A 265 23.37 -21.24 -7.90
CA ALA A 265 23.67 -20.29 -6.83
C ALA A 265 25.16 -20.26 -6.48
N ALA A 266 25.80 -21.44 -6.22
CA ALA A 266 27.21 -21.52 -5.88
C ALA A 266 28.14 -20.97 -6.99
N LYS A 267 27.77 -21.14 -8.26
CA LYS A 267 28.54 -20.55 -9.38
C LYS A 267 28.41 -19.03 -9.39
N LEU A 268 27.19 -18.52 -9.23
CA LEU A 268 26.93 -17.08 -9.17
C LEU A 268 27.62 -16.42 -7.97
N GLU A 269 27.63 -17.09 -6.84
CA GLU A 269 28.31 -16.62 -5.63
C GLU A 269 29.84 -16.56 -5.83
N LYS A 270 30.43 -17.61 -6.42
CA LYS A 270 31.83 -17.60 -6.81
C LYS A 270 32.17 -16.47 -7.77
N GLU A 271 31.39 -16.30 -8.84
CA GLU A 271 31.58 -15.19 -9.79
C GLU A 271 31.52 -13.82 -9.10
N PHE A 272 30.63 -13.66 -8.11
CA PHE A 272 30.53 -12.44 -7.32
C PHE A 272 31.84 -12.16 -6.56
N HIS A 273 32.38 -13.16 -5.87
CA HIS A 273 33.67 -13.02 -5.18
C HIS A 273 34.82 -12.75 -6.13
N ASP A 274 34.87 -13.39 -7.31
CA ASP A 274 35.90 -13.14 -8.33
C ASP A 274 35.85 -11.68 -8.82
N ILE A 275 34.66 -11.09 -8.93
CA ILE A 275 34.46 -9.65 -9.27
C ILE A 275 35.01 -8.77 -8.14
N LEU A 276 34.74 -9.10 -6.89
CA LEU A 276 35.25 -8.33 -5.74
C LEU A 276 36.78 -8.38 -5.65
N GLU A 277 37.39 -9.54 -5.96
CA GLU A 277 38.85 -9.66 -6.02
C GLU A 277 39.44 -8.86 -7.20
N THR A 278 38.74 -8.76 -8.31
CA THR A 278 39.11 -7.88 -9.40
C THR A 278 39.09 -6.40 -8.98
N ALA A 279 38.02 -5.98 -8.33
CA ALA A 279 37.88 -4.62 -7.79
C ALA A 279 38.98 -4.32 -6.74
N ARG A 280 39.27 -5.29 -5.85
CA ARG A 280 40.34 -5.12 -4.87
C ARG A 280 41.70 -4.84 -5.54
N LYS A 281 42.03 -5.57 -6.60
CA LYS A 281 43.27 -5.35 -7.34
C LYS A 281 43.27 -4.01 -8.07
N GLU A 282 42.16 -3.57 -8.64
CA GLU A 282 42.04 -2.30 -9.35
C GLU A 282 42.15 -1.08 -8.42
N PHE A 283 41.82 -1.21 -7.12
CA PHE A 283 41.92 -0.13 -6.14
C PHE A 283 43.15 -0.24 -5.20
N GLU A 284 43.90 -1.34 -5.19
CA GLU A 284 44.94 -1.64 -4.19
C GLU A 284 46.12 -0.67 -4.24
N TYR A 285 46.50 -0.19 -5.41
CA TYR A 285 47.73 0.58 -5.64
C TYR A 285 47.51 2.06 -5.87
N GLU A 286 46.27 2.52 -6.03
CA GLU A 286 45.99 3.94 -6.29
C GLU A 286 44.87 4.40 -5.34
N PRO A 287 45.18 5.16 -4.26
CA PRO A 287 44.17 5.83 -3.47
C PRO A 287 43.33 6.74 -4.38
N PRO A 288 42.01 6.62 -4.41
CA PRO A 288 41.18 7.42 -5.31
C PRO A 288 41.25 8.90 -4.94
N GLU A 289 41.28 9.78 -5.93
CA GLU A 289 41.01 11.20 -5.74
C GLU A 289 39.60 11.44 -5.15
N ASP A 290 39.35 12.62 -4.58
CA ASP A 290 38.09 12.91 -3.88
C ASP A 290 36.83 12.76 -4.77
N ASN A 291 36.94 13.07 -6.07
CA ASN A 291 35.89 12.92 -7.08
C ASN A 291 35.64 11.47 -7.50
N LEU A 292 36.55 10.54 -7.21
CA LEU A 292 36.44 9.11 -7.56
C LEU A 292 36.08 8.22 -6.36
N LYS A 293 35.87 8.80 -5.19
CA LYS A 293 35.58 8.07 -3.95
C LYS A 293 34.29 7.27 -3.99
N ASP A 294 33.30 7.65 -4.80
CA ASP A 294 32.01 6.97 -4.82
C ASP A 294 32.11 5.53 -5.30
N GLY A 295 32.91 5.26 -6.35
CA GLY A 295 33.17 3.90 -6.82
C GLY A 295 33.93 3.07 -5.79
N TYR A 296 34.98 3.64 -5.19
CA TYR A 296 35.74 3.01 -4.13
C TYR A 296 34.89 2.70 -2.89
N ASN A 297 34.09 3.65 -2.43
CA ASN A 297 33.22 3.48 -1.29
C ASN A 297 32.15 2.39 -1.54
N LEU A 298 31.62 2.31 -2.77
CA LEU A 298 30.72 1.25 -3.16
C LEU A 298 31.40 -0.13 -3.09
N PHE A 299 32.60 -0.26 -3.71
CA PHE A 299 33.40 -1.47 -3.65
C PHE A 299 33.68 -1.88 -2.22
N LYS A 300 34.24 -0.97 -1.39
CA LYS A 300 34.58 -1.23 0.00
C LYS A 300 33.39 -1.75 0.79
N ARG A 301 32.24 -1.14 0.66
CA ARG A 301 31.00 -1.54 1.31
C ARG A 301 30.58 -2.96 0.93
N ILE A 302 30.66 -3.32 -0.36
CA ILE A 302 30.32 -4.65 -0.85
C ILE A 302 31.36 -5.67 -0.34
N TYR A 303 32.62 -5.31 -0.37
CA TYR A 303 33.74 -6.17 0.05
C TYR A 303 33.73 -6.49 1.55
N GLU A 304 33.30 -5.52 2.39
CA GLU A 304 33.21 -5.68 3.85
C GLU A 304 32.01 -6.56 4.30
N ALA A 305 30.95 -6.65 3.49
CA ALA A 305 29.75 -7.44 3.80
C ALA A 305 29.15 -8.13 2.56
N PRO A 306 29.94 -9.03 1.90
CA PRO A 306 29.52 -9.64 0.63
C PRO A 306 28.22 -10.47 0.75
N ASP A 307 27.99 -11.09 1.88
CA ASP A 307 26.80 -11.90 2.13
C ASP A 307 25.51 -11.10 2.04
N ASP A 308 25.53 -9.82 2.41
CA ASP A 308 24.36 -8.93 2.33
C ASP A 308 23.89 -8.69 0.89
N TYR A 309 24.65 -9.08 -0.12
CA TYR A 309 24.32 -8.92 -1.53
C TYR A 309 23.90 -10.22 -2.22
N THR A 310 24.05 -11.36 -1.56
CA THR A 310 23.90 -12.70 -2.16
C THR A 310 22.86 -13.58 -1.47
N LEU A 311 22.24 -13.17 -0.35
CA LEU A 311 21.30 -13.99 0.42
C LEU A 311 20.19 -14.60 -0.45
N PHE A 312 19.66 -13.86 -1.41
CA PHE A 312 18.59 -14.29 -2.30
C PHE A 312 18.99 -15.47 -3.21
N LEU A 313 20.28 -15.75 -3.38
CA LEU A 313 20.76 -16.89 -4.17
C LEU A 313 20.43 -18.22 -3.48
N ASN A 314 20.58 -18.28 -2.17
CA ASN A 314 20.39 -19.46 -1.35
C ASN A 314 19.01 -19.58 -0.70
N ASP A 315 18.21 -18.50 -0.77
CA ASP A 315 16.84 -18.43 -0.27
C ASP A 315 15.97 -17.63 -1.25
N ILE A 316 15.21 -18.35 -2.07
CA ILE A 316 14.40 -17.78 -3.13
C ILE A 316 13.29 -16.86 -2.62
N THR A 317 12.91 -16.99 -1.34
CA THR A 317 11.89 -16.13 -0.73
C THR A 317 12.39 -14.71 -0.54
N ILE A 318 13.70 -14.52 -0.36
CA ILE A 318 14.31 -13.20 -0.18
C ILE A 318 14.33 -12.46 -1.53
N PRO A 319 13.75 -11.26 -1.63
CA PRO A 319 13.86 -10.46 -2.85
C PRO A 319 15.25 -9.82 -2.96
N PRO A 320 15.86 -9.80 -4.17
CA PRO A 320 17.16 -9.16 -4.40
C PRO A 320 17.08 -7.63 -4.45
N THR A 321 15.87 -7.07 -4.39
CA THR A 321 15.65 -5.63 -4.54
C THR A 321 14.60 -5.13 -3.57
N ASN A 322 14.65 -3.85 -3.21
CA ASN A 322 13.68 -3.18 -2.35
C ASN A 322 12.51 -2.56 -3.14
N ASN A 323 12.28 -3.01 -4.37
CA ASN A 323 11.28 -2.42 -5.28
C ASN A 323 9.86 -2.42 -4.72
N ASP A 324 9.51 -3.37 -3.83
CA ASP A 324 8.17 -3.45 -3.26
C ASP A 324 7.90 -2.30 -2.30
N ALA A 325 8.84 -1.99 -1.40
CA ALA A 325 8.74 -0.82 -0.52
C ALA A 325 8.78 0.49 -1.30
N GLU A 326 9.64 0.60 -2.33
CA GLU A 326 9.67 1.79 -3.20
C GLU A 326 8.35 2.01 -3.95
N ARG A 327 7.76 0.95 -4.52
CA ARG A 327 6.46 1.02 -5.20
C ARG A 327 5.35 1.42 -4.24
N ALA A 328 5.35 0.87 -3.03
CA ALA A 328 4.43 1.27 -1.97
C ALA A 328 4.63 2.74 -1.58
N GLY A 329 5.87 3.19 -1.40
CA GLY A 329 6.20 4.59 -1.11
C GLY A 329 5.68 5.59 -2.15
N ARG A 330 5.64 5.20 -3.44
CA ARG A 330 5.05 6.02 -4.51
C ARG A 330 3.55 6.28 -4.33
N LYS A 331 2.82 5.41 -3.62
CA LYS A 331 1.40 5.65 -3.32
C LYS A 331 1.24 6.84 -2.38
N PHE A 332 2.05 6.90 -1.33
CA PHE A 332 2.09 8.07 -0.44
C PHE A 332 2.51 9.34 -1.18
N LYS A 333 3.56 9.27 -2.02
CA LYS A 333 4.03 10.42 -2.80
C LYS A 333 2.95 11.03 -3.69
N ARG A 334 2.08 10.22 -4.31
CA ARG A 334 0.97 10.73 -5.12
C ARG A 334 0.04 11.63 -4.31
N LYS A 335 -0.33 11.22 -3.09
CA LYS A 335 -1.13 12.08 -2.19
C LYS A 335 -0.36 13.32 -1.77
N ALA A 336 0.90 13.18 -1.41
CA ALA A 336 1.75 14.31 -1.02
C ALA A 336 1.84 15.37 -2.14
N HIS A 337 1.95 14.94 -3.40
CA HIS A 337 1.90 15.83 -4.56
C HIS A 337 0.52 16.49 -4.72
N GLN A 338 -0.57 15.73 -4.57
CA GLN A 338 -1.93 16.25 -4.71
C GLN A 338 -2.26 17.31 -3.65
N VAL A 339 -1.84 17.12 -2.41
CA VAL A 339 -2.11 18.08 -1.32
C VAL A 339 -1.07 19.20 -1.24
N MET A 340 0.05 19.09 -1.97
CA MET A 340 1.23 19.96 -1.91
C MET A 340 1.93 19.94 -0.55
N ALA A 341 1.18 20.13 0.55
CA ALA A 341 1.63 19.98 1.92
C ALA A 341 0.50 19.50 2.83
N PHE A 342 0.82 18.60 3.73
CA PHE A 342 -0.06 18.18 4.80
C PHE A 342 -0.18 19.27 5.87
N ARG A 343 -1.33 19.36 6.54
CA ARG A 343 -1.58 20.40 7.55
C ARG A 343 -0.98 20.06 8.91
N SER A 344 -0.87 18.78 9.24
CA SER A 344 -0.33 18.33 10.53
C SER A 344 0.29 16.95 10.43
N GLN A 345 1.16 16.61 11.39
CA GLN A 345 1.75 15.27 11.51
C GLN A 345 0.68 14.20 11.79
N GLU A 346 -0.31 14.52 12.63
CA GLU A 346 -1.42 13.63 12.92
C GLU A 346 -2.21 13.26 11.65
N TYR A 347 -2.41 14.22 10.74
CA TYR A 347 -3.10 13.91 9.48
C TYR A 347 -2.26 13.01 8.57
N VAL A 348 -0.94 13.16 8.56
CA VAL A 348 -0.03 12.22 7.87
C VAL A 348 -0.18 10.81 8.44
N GLU A 349 -0.23 10.69 9.77
CA GLU A 349 -0.41 9.41 10.46
C GLU A 349 -1.76 8.78 10.13
N TYR A 350 -2.88 9.52 10.24
CA TYR A 350 -4.21 9.03 9.86
C TYR A 350 -4.29 8.59 8.39
N TYR A 351 -3.63 9.34 7.50
CA TYR A 351 -3.57 8.96 6.09
C TYR A 351 -2.74 7.68 5.88
N CYS A 352 -1.60 7.53 6.54
CA CYS A 352 -0.77 6.33 6.50
C CYS A 352 -1.53 5.10 7.02
N ASP A 353 -2.28 5.26 8.12
CA ASP A 353 -3.15 4.22 8.67
C ASP A 353 -4.16 3.71 7.64
N GLY A 354 -4.85 4.64 6.98
CA GLY A 354 -5.79 4.31 5.92
C GLY A 354 -5.14 3.68 4.70
N LEU A 355 -3.97 4.20 4.31
CA LEU A 355 -3.21 3.66 3.17
C LEU A 355 -2.74 2.23 3.44
N THR A 356 -2.34 1.91 4.67
CA THR A 356 -2.02 0.55 5.13
C THR A 356 -3.15 -0.42 4.81
N VAL A 357 -4.36 -0.11 5.24
CA VAL A 357 -5.53 -0.97 5.04
C VAL A 357 -5.89 -1.08 3.56
N ILE A 358 -5.99 0.06 2.86
CA ILE A 358 -6.35 0.09 1.44
C ILE A 358 -5.37 -0.74 0.60
N GLN A 359 -4.07 -0.55 0.79
CA GLN A 359 -3.08 -1.21 -0.07
C GLN A 359 -2.96 -2.71 0.26
N SER A 360 -3.08 -3.11 1.52
CA SER A 360 -3.12 -4.53 1.91
C SER A 360 -4.36 -5.23 1.35
N LEU A 361 -5.55 -4.62 1.46
CA LEU A 361 -6.78 -5.16 0.86
C LEU A 361 -6.66 -5.32 -0.67
N LYS A 362 -6.06 -4.34 -1.35
CA LYS A 362 -5.80 -4.42 -2.81
C LYS A 362 -4.83 -5.54 -3.17
N ALA A 363 -3.77 -5.70 -2.39
CA ALA A 363 -2.77 -6.74 -2.61
C ALA A 363 -3.37 -8.14 -2.40
N GLN A 364 -4.35 -8.27 -1.49
CA GLN A 364 -5.12 -9.49 -1.25
C GLN A 364 -6.23 -9.75 -2.27
N GLY A 365 -6.47 -8.82 -3.22
CA GLY A 365 -7.54 -8.96 -4.23
C GLY A 365 -8.95 -8.81 -3.67
N LEU A 366 -9.12 -8.21 -2.48
CA LEU A 366 -10.41 -8.04 -1.83
C LEU A 366 -11.17 -6.83 -2.37
N ASN A 367 -12.51 -6.83 -2.24
CA ASN A 367 -13.33 -5.65 -2.54
C ASN A 367 -13.09 -4.56 -1.48
N VAL A 368 -12.30 -3.57 -1.87
CA VAL A 368 -11.86 -2.49 -0.97
C VAL A 368 -13.04 -1.63 -0.51
N TYR A 369 -14.00 -1.33 -1.41
CA TYR A 369 -15.16 -0.51 -1.07
C TYR A 369 -16.01 -1.14 0.04
N ASP A 370 -16.36 -2.42 -0.13
CA ASP A 370 -17.20 -3.12 0.84
C ASP A 370 -16.51 -3.23 2.20
N ARG A 371 -15.22 -3.56 2.21
CA ARG A 371 -14.44 -3.67 3.46
C ARG A 371 -14.30 -2.32 4.18
N ILE A 372 -14.09 -1.22 3.46
CA ILE A 372 -14.06 0.13 4.05
C ILE A 372 -15.45 0.50 4.61
N ALA A 373 -16.54 0.18 3.88
CA ALA A 373 -17.89 0.44 4.35
C ALA A 373 -18.21 -0.34 5.65
N GLU A 374 -17.79 -1.61 5.74
CA GLU A 374 -17.90 -2.41 6.96
C GLU A 374 -17.15 -1.79 8.14
N ILE A 375 -15.91 -1.32 7.91
CA ILE A 375 -15.10 -0.65 8.95
C ILE A 375 -15.80 0.61 9.45
N PHE A 376 -16.37 1.43 8.55
CA PHE A 376 -17.12 2.63 8.95
C PHE A 376 -18.40 2.31 9.74
N ARG A 377 -19.06 1.17 9.52
CA ARG A 377 -20.24 0.73 10.28
C ARG A 377 -19.93 0.30 11.71
N ARG A 378 -18.68 -0.04 12.00
CA ARG A 378 -18.26 -0.40 13.37
C ARG A 378 -18.47 0.78 14.33
N GLN A 379 -18.86 0.46 15.55
CA GLN A 379 -18.87 1.45 16.62
C GLN A 379 -17.43 1.87 16.93
N THR A 380 -17.25 3.15 17.19
CA THR A 380 -15.93 3.65 17.63
C THR A 380 -15.59 3.03 18.99
N PRO A 381 -14.41 2.39 19.15
CA PRO A 381 -14.00 1.86 20.45
C PRO A 381 -14.07 2.97 21.49
N LYS A 382 -14.71 2.70 22.64
CA LYS A 382 -14.68 3.63 23.76
C LYS A 382 -13.21 3.86 24.14
N LYS A 383 -12.77 5.10 24.26
CA LYS A 383 -11.45 5.40 24.82
C LYS A 383 -11.40 4.74 26.20
N LYS A 384 -10.52 3.75 26.38
CA LYS A 384 -10.22 3.24 27.72
C LYS A 384 -9.65 4.40 28.52
N THR A 385 -10.28 4.70 29.63
CA THR A 385 -9.78 5.72 30.57
C THR A 385 -8.41 5.29 31.07
N SER A 386 -7.56 6.26 31.42
CA SER A 386 -6.20 6.01 31.95
C SER A 386 -6.16 4.98 33.08
N ASP A 387 -7.22 4.90 33.87
CA ASP A 387 -7.40 3.93 34.98
C ASP A 387 -7.51 2.46 34.52
N GLU A 388 -8.15 2.18 33.38
CA GLU A 388 -8.27 0.80 32.88
C GLU A 388 -6.95 0.29 32.26
N ARG A 389 -6.12 1.19 31.72
CA ARG A 389 -4.77 0.85 31.25
C ARG A 389 -3.84 0.49 32.41
N SER A 390 -3.92 1.25 33.49
CA SER A 390 -3.11 1.02 34.70
C SER A 390 -3.47 -0.30 35.40
N ARG A 391 -4.77 -0.70 35.41
CA ARG A 391 -5.22 -1.97 36.01
C ARG A 391 -4.78 -3.20 35.23
N LYS A 392 -4.74 -3.15 33.89
CA LYS A 392 -4.23 -4.28 33.08
C LYS A 392 -2.72 -4.46 33.22
N LEU A 393 -1.95 -3.37 33.24
CA LEU A 393 -0.51 -3.43 33.46
C LEU A 393 -0.14 -3.95 34.87
N CYS A 394 -0.98 -3.76 35.89
CA CYS A 394 -0.78 -4.37 37.20
C CYS A 394 -1.12 -5.87 37.24
N GLN A 395 -2.11 -6.32 36.47
CA GLN A 395 -2.50 -7.73 36.42
C GLN A 395 -1.51 -8.60 35.62
N GLU A 396 -0.86 -8.05 34.60
CA GLU A 396 0.15 -8.76 33.79
C GLU A 396 1.54 -8.81 34.48
N LYS A 397 1.76 -8.06 35.57
CA LYS A 397 2.98 -8.14 36.39
C LYS A 397 2.87 -9.04 37.61
N THR A 398 1.68 -9.61 37.87
CA THR A 398 1.41 -10.49 39.00
C THR A 398 0.99 -11.91 38.60
N ALA A 399 1.08 -12.24 37.31
CA ALA A 399 0.99 -13.59 36.74
C ALA A 399 2.33 -13.98 36.11
#